data_d00a90c3cf4e4828c232487e964c7b63
#
_entry.id   d00a90c3cf4e4828c232487e964c7b63
#
_cell.length_a   1.000
_cell.length_b   1.000
_cell.length_c   1.000
_cell.angle_alpha   90.00
_cell.angle_beta   90.00
_cell.angle_gamma   90.00
#
_symmetry.space_group_name_H-M   'P 1'
#
loop_
_entity.id
_entity.type
_entity.pdbx_description
1 polymer ?
#
loop_
_entity_poly.entity_id
_entity_poly.type
_entity_poly.pdbx_seq_one_letter_code
_entity_poly.pdbx_strand_id
1 'polypeptide(L)'
;MSDGRILQVLGAVVDVEFPPGKLPEVFNALTISNPAIDARPDNLVIEVAQHLGENHVRCIAMDTTDGLVRGMPVKNTGAAISVPVGAGTLGRIVNVVGEPVDEGGPVKFDKRMPIHRDPPKLEDQSTTIKQFETGLKVIDLLCPFGKGQRALIVAPAKAGKTMVLQAIAEGITVNHPEVR
;
A
#
# COMPACT_ATOMS: atom_id res chain seq x y z
N MET A 1 -25.92 2.75 -0.02
CA MET A 1 -24.74 2.91 -0.90
C MET A 1 -25.14 3.91 -1.97
N SER A 2 -24.31 4.89 -2.26
CA SER A 2 -24.58 5.88 -3.31
C SER A 2 -23.86 5.43 -4.58
N ASP A 3 -24.61 5.27 -5.66
CA ASP A 3 -24.05 4.85 -6.94
C ASP A 3 -23.72 6.09 -7.77
N GLY A 4 -22.47 6.17 -8.23
CA GLY A 4 -21.98 7.17 -9.17
C GLY A 4 -21.90 6.61 -10.59
N ARG A 5 -21.41 7.44 -11.51
CA ARG A 5 -21.14 7.04 -12.90
C ARG A 5 -19.83 7.59 -13.39
N ILE A 6 -19.10 6.81 -14.16
CA ILE A 6 -17.85 7.29 -14.80
C ILE A 6 -18.18 8.45 -15.74
N LEU A 7 -17.52 9.56 -15.54
CA LEU A 7 -17.59 10.74 -16.39
C LEU A 7 -16.53 10.71 -17.50
N GLN A 8 -15.29 10.42 -17.11
CA GLN A 8 -14.16 10.24 -18.04
C GLN A 8 -13.07 9.37 -17.45
N VAL A 9 -12.24 8.81 -18.32
CA VAL A 9 -11.07 8.00 -17.97
C VAL A 9 -9.84 8.58 -18.67
N LEU A 10 -8.77 8.83 -17.90
CA LEU A 10 -7.52 9.43 -18.37
C LEU A 10 -6.34 8.62 -17.82
N GLY A 11 -5.98 7.53 -18.48
CA GLY A 11 -5.02 6.58 -17.93
C GLY A 11 -5.51 5.99 -16.61
N ALA A 12 -4.72 6.07 -15.54
CA ALA A 12 -5.10 5.58 -14.23
C ALA A 12 -6.07 6.53 -13.47
N VAL A 13 -6.41 7.69 -14.04
CA VAL A 13 -7.31 8.66 -13.41
C VAL A 13 -8.72 8.47 -13.94
N VAL A 14 -9.68 8.35 -13.05
CA VAL A 14 -11.10 8.18 -13.36
C VAL A 14 -11.90 9.27 -12.66
N ASP A 15 -12.59 10.10 -13.43
CA ASP A 15 -13.51 11.09 -12.88
C ASP A 15 -14.92 10.49 -12.81
N VAL A 16 -15.56 10.64 -11.66
CA VAL A 16 -16.86 10.03 -11.35
C VAL A 16 -17.84 11.09 -10.88
N GLU A 17 -19.06 11.05 -11.42
CA GLU A 17 -20.18 11.89 -11.02
C GLU A 17 -21.04 11.15 -10.01
N PHE A 18 -21.47 11.84 -8.95
CA PHE A 18 -22.40 11.33 -7.95
C PHE A 18 -23.68 12.18 -7.89
N PRO A 19 -24.80 11.60 -7.40
CA PRO A 19 -26.00 12.40 -7.14
C PRO A 19 -25.73 13.49 -6.08
N PRO A 20 -26.44 14.62 -6.13
CA PRO A 20 -26.30 15.70 -5.15
C PRO A 20 -26.46 15.19 -3.71
N GLY A 21 -25.56 15.61 -2.82
CA GLY A 21 -25.56 15.24 -1.41
C GLY A 21 -25.09 13.81 -1.11
N LYS A 22 -24.57 13.09 -2.11
CA LYS A 22 -24.07 11.71 -1.95
C LYS A 22 -22.59 11.58 -2.35
N LEU A 23 -21.86 12.68 -2.29
CA LEU A 23 -20.44 12.71 -2.63
C LEU A 23 -19.65 11.84 -1.64
N PRO A 24 -18.79 10.91 -2.11
CA PRO A 24 -17.91 10.13 -1.24
C PRO A 24 -16.84 11.02 -0.60
N GLU A 25 -16.38 10.64 0.58
CA GLU A 25 -15.25 11.30 1.22
C GLU A 25 -13.94 11.01 0.49
N VAL A 26 -12.96 11.89 0.64
CA VAL A 26 -11.58 11.66 0.14
C VAL A 26 -11.02 10.41 0.81
N PHE A 27 -10.27 9.61 0.06
CA PHE A 27 -9.75 8.29 0.42
C PHE A 27 -10.78 7.15 0.48
N ASN A 28 -12.07 7.40 0.23
CA ASN A 28 -13.01 6.30 0.10
C ASN A 28 -12.67 5.42 -1.11
N ALA A 29 -12.79 4.11 -0.91
CA ALA A 29 -12.73 3.13 -1.98
C ALA A 29 -14.06 3.08 -2.73
N LEU A 30 -13.99 3.15 -4.03
CA LEU A 30 -15.13 2.93 -4.93
C LEU A 30 -14.85 1.65 -5.73
N THR A 31 -15.90 0.94 -6.11
CA THR A 31 -15.77 -0.29 -6.91
C THR A 31 -16.49 -0.18 -8.24
N ILE A 32 -15.89 -0.80 -9.25
CA ILE A 32 -16.40 -0.88 -10.62
C ILE A 32 -16.30 -2.33 -11.08
N SER A 33 -17.29 -2.80 -11.81
CA SER A 33 -17.22 -4.09 -12.49
C SER A 33 -16.56 -3.88 -13.86
N ASN A 34 -15.30 -4.29 -14.00
CA ASN A 34 -14.55 -4.17 -15.24
C ASN A 34 -14.36 -5.55 -15.89
N PRO A 35 -15.10 -5.86 -16.97
CA PRO A 35 -15.01 -7.16 -17.66
C PRO A 35 -13.64 -7.42 -18.31
N ALA A 36 -12.81 -6.40 -18.52
CA ALA A 36 -11.48 -6.57 -19.09
C ALA A 36 -10.47 -7.14 -18.06
N ILE A 37 -10.73 -7.05 -16.76
CA ILE A 37 -9.91 -7.66 -15.72
C ILE A 37 -10.32 -9.13 -15.54
N ASP A 38 -11.56 -9.38 -15.14
CA ASP A 38 -12.15 -10.71 -14.99
C ASP A 38 -13.68 -10.62 -14.96
N ALA A 39 -14.35 -11.77 -14.81
CA ALA A 39 -15.81 -11.86 -14.77
C ALA A 39 -16.45 -11.57 -13.39
N ARG A 40 -15.64 -11.30 -12.35
CA ARG A 40 -16.16 -11.00 -11.01
C ARG A 40 -16.77 -9.60 -10.98
N PRO A 41 -17.89 -9.41 -10.28
CA PRO A 41 -18.42 -8.08 -10.05
C PRO A 41 -17.50 -7.29 -9.09
N ASP A 42 -17.51 -5.96 -9.24
CA ASP A 42 -16.80 -5.04 -8.34
C ASP A 42 -15.29 -5.33 -8.22
N ASN A 43 -14.67 -5.82 -9.31
CA ASN A 43 -13.29 -6.30 -9.40
C ASN A 43 -12.24 -5.21 -9.56
N LEU A 44 -12.62 -3.99 -9.93
CA LEU A 44 -11.73 -2.84 -9.97
C LEU A 44 -12.02 -1.90 -8.80
N VAL A 45 -11.00 -1.63 -7.99
CA VAL A 45 -11.05 -0.64 -6.92
C VAL A 45 -10.40 0.65 -7.40
N ILE A 46 -11.08 1.76 -7.17
CA ILE A 46 -10.55 3.11 -7.38
C ILE A 46 -10.66 3.91 -6.09
N GLU A 47 -9.72 4.78 -5.80
CA GLU A 47 -9.69 5.60 -4.58
C GLU A 47 -10.00 7.06 -4.90
N VAL A 48 -10.85 7.69 -4.10
CA VAL A 48 -11.15 9.12 -4.22
C VAL A 48 -9.93 9.93 -3.78
N ALA A 49 -9.30 10.61 -4.73
CA ALA A 49 -8.13 11.45 -4.49
C ALA A 49 -8.50 12.92 -4.26
N GLN A 50 -9.57 13.42 -4.92
CA GLN A 50 -9.92 14.82 -4.89
C GLN A 50 -11.40 15.05 -5.24
N HIS A 51 -12.02 16.04 -4.62
CA HIS A 51 -13.30 16.61 -5.06
C HIS A 51 -13.04 17.69 -6.10
N LEU A 52 -13.75 17.61 -7.23
CA LEU A 52 -13.64 18.58 -8.34
C LEU A 52 -14.70 19.67 -8.29
N GLY A 53 -15.69 19.56 -7.41
CA GLY A 53 -16.89 20.40 -7.39
C GLY A 53 -18.04 19.78 -8.20
N GLU A 54 -19.22 20.38 -8.14
CA GLU A 54 -20.42 19.96 -8.90
C GLU A 54 -20.76 18.46 -8.81
N ASN A 55 -20.56 17.87 -7.62
CA ASN A 55 -20.74 16.43 -7.35
C ASN A 55 -19.79 15.49 -8.12
N HIS A 56 -18.67 16.00 -8.60
CA HIS A 56 -17.62 15.21 -9.27
C HIS A 56 -16.46 14.93 -8.34
N VAL A 57 -15.92 13.72 -8.42
CA VAL A 57 -14.71 13.30 -7.74
C VAL A 57 -13.69 12.76 -8.73
N ARG A 58 -12.43 13.01 -8.45
CA ARG A 58 -11.30 12.44 -9.16
C ARG A 58 -10.77 11.26 -8.37
N CYS A 59 -10.63 10.13 -9.04
CA CYS A 59 -10.19 8.89 -8.44
C CYS A 59 -8.95 8.36 -9.13
N ILE A 60 -8.18 7.54 -8.40
CA ILE A 60 -7.01 6.81 -8.93
C ILE A 60 -7.35 5.33 -8.93
N ALA A 61 -7.19 4.68 -10.07
CA ALA A 61 -7.42 3.25 -10.22
C ALA A 61 -6.25 2.44 -9.63
N MET A 62 -6.59 1.35 -8.94
CA MET A 62 -5.62 0.44 -8.33
C MET A 62 -5.23 -0.72 -9.25
N ASP A 63 -5.85 -0.82 -10.42
CA ASP A 63 -5.55 -1.78 -11.46
C ASP A 63 -5.83 -1.16 -12.83
N THR A 64 -5.74 -1.95 -13.91
CA THR A 64 -5.96 -1.45 -15.27
C THR A 64 -7.34 -0.83 -15.46
N THR A 65 -7.36 0.27 -16.18
CA THR A 65 -8.57 0.99 -16.59
C THR A 65 -9.03 0.60 -17.99
N ASP A 66 -8.35 -0.34 -18.63
CA ASP A 66 -8.73 -0.83 -19.96
C ASP A 66 -10.15 -1.39 -19.92
N GLY A 67 -10.94 -1.08 -20.93
CA GLY A 67 -12.34 -1.49 -21.00
C GLY A 67 -13.33 -0.63 -20.22
N LEU A 68 -12.88 0.35 -19.43
CA LEU A 68 -13.77 1.31 -18.81
C LEU A 68 -14.36 2.28 -19.85
N VAL A 69 -15.65 2.51 -19.75
CA VAL A 69 -16.34 3.47 -20.61
C VAL A 69 -17.16 4.45 -19.77
N ARG A 70 -17.39 5.63 -20.33
CA ARG A 70 -18.25 6.64 -19.73
C ARG A 70 -19.64 6.08 -19.44
N GLY A 71 -20.21 6.43 -18.28
CA GLY A 71 -21.54 6.02 -17.86
C GLY A 71 -21.58 4.70 -17.11
N MET A 72 -20.49 3.93 -17.01
CA MET A 72 -20.44 2.73 -16.17
C MET A 72 -20.77 3.06 -14.70
N PRO A 73 -21.51 2.18 -14.01
CA PRO A 73 -21.88 2.38 -12.62
C PRO A 73 -20.65 2.22 -11.71
N VAL A 74 -20.58 3.09 -10.70
CA VAL A 74 -19.53 3.10 -9.68
C VAL A 74 -20.21 3.04 -8.31
N LYS A 75 -19.80 2.10 -7.47
CA LYS A 75 -20.35 1.93 -6.12
C LYS A 75 -19.42 2.53 -5.09
N ASN A 76 -19.96 3.33 -4.17
CA ASN A 76 -19.21 3.80 -3.01
C ASN A 76 -19.25 2.74 -1.90
N THR A 77 -18.10 2.27 -1.42
CA THR A 77 -18.01 1.32 -0.30
C THR A 77 -18.28 1.99 1.05
N GLY A 78 -18.14 3.32 1.13
CA GLY A 78 -18.28 4.10 2.38
C GLY A 78 -17.07 3.96 3.32
N ALA A 79 -15.97 3.37 2.88
CA ALA A 79 -14.76 3.16 3.67
C ALA A 79 -13.50 3.29 2.80
N ALA A 80 -12.37 3.56 3.43
CA ALA A 80 -11.07 3.55 2.77
C ALA A 80 -10.64 2.12 2.39
N ILE A 81 -9.71 2.01 1.43
CA ILE A 81 -9.05 0.74 1.11
C ILE A 81 -8.42 0.18 2.39
N SER A 82 -8.68 -1.08 2.67
CA SER A 82 -8.12 -1.78 3.83
C SER A 82 -7.41 -3.05 3.42
N VAL A 83 -6.33 -3.37 4.13
CA VAL A 83 -5.51 -4.56 3.89
C VAL A 83 -5.51 -5.48 5.09
N PRO A 84 -5.34 -6.79 4.89
CA PRO A 84 -5.21 -7.74 5.99
C PRO A 84 -3.91 -7.48 6.76
N VAL A 85 -3.97 -7.61 8.08
CA VAL A 85 -2.81 -7.49 8.99
C VAL A 85 -2.84 -8.62 10.01
N GLY A 86 -1.66 -9.03 10.47
CA GLY A 86 -1.49 -10.10 11.45
C GLY A 86 -0.34 -11.03 11.10
N ALA A 87 -0.04 -11.97 11.97
CA ALA A 87 1.07 -12.92 11.80
C ALA A 87 0.95 -13.77 10.52
N GLY A 88 -0.29 -14.07 10.10
CA GLY A 88 -0.55 -14.86 8.89
C GLY A 88 -0.27 -14.15 7.56
N THR A 89 0.04 -12.85 7.59
CA THR A 89 0.45 -12.08 6.39
C THR A 89 1.96 -12.14 6.14
N LEU A 90 2.73 -12.64 7.11
CA LEU A 90 4.18 -12.74 6.98
C LEU A 90 4.58 -13.72 5.89
N GLY A 91 5.50 -13.30 5.02
CA GLY A 91 5.97 -14.09 3.88
C GLY A 91 4.95 -14.22 2.74
N ARG A 92 3.84 -13.49 2.77
CA ARG A 92 2.82 -13.47 1.72
C ARG A 92 2.97 -12.20 0.86
N ILE A 93 2.61 -12.33 -0.42
CA ILE A 93 2.56 -11.21 -1.36
C ILE A 93 1.10 -10.93 -1.65
N VAL A 94 0.69 -9.69 -1.41
CA VAL A 94 -0.68 -9.23 -1.66
C VAL A 94 -0.67 -7.99 -2.55
N ASN A 95 -1.75 -7.80 -3.31
CA ASN A 95 -1.95 -6.57 -4.08
C ASN A 95 -2.39 -5.40 -3.17
N VAL A 96 -2.60 -4.22 -3.75
CA VAL A 96 -2.95 -2.98 -3.01
C VAL A 96 -4.29 -3.06 -2.27
N VAL A 97 -5.17 -3.98 -2.64
CA VAL A 97 -6.45 -4.23 -1.97
C VAL A 97 -6.40 -5.39 -0.97
N GLY A 98 -5.20 -5.98 -0.80
CA GLY A 98 -4.94 -7.05 0.16
C GLY A 98 -5.39 -8.44 -0.30
N GLU A 99 -5.51 -8.68 -1.61
CA GLU A 99 -5.72 -10.01 -2.18
C GLU A 99 -4.37 -10.70 -2.45
N PRO A 100 -4.25 -12.01 -2.20
CA PRO A 100 -3.00 -12.73 -2.45
C PRO A 100 -2.71 -12.84 -3.95
N VAL A 101 -1.44 -12.62 -4.32
CA VAL A 101 -0.93 -12.76 -5.70
C VAL A 101 0.22 -13.75 -5.78
N ASP A 102 0.53 -14.45 -4.67
CA ASP A 102 1.63 -15.38 -4.51
C ASP A 102 1.25 -16.86 -4.72
N GLU A 103 0.05 -17.13 -5.24
CA GLU A 103 -0.51 -18.49 -5.43
C GLU A 103 -0.58 -19.32 -4.13
N GLY A 104 -0.33 -18.71 -2.97
CA GLY A 104 -0.31 -19.36 -1.66
C GLY A 104 -1.69 -19.60 -1.02
N GLY A 105 -2.77 -19.43 -1.79
CA GLY A 105 -4.15 -19.52 -1.29
C GLY A 105 -4.58 -18.34 -0.40
N PRO A 106 -5.74 -18.41 0.26
CA PRO A 106 -6.26 -17.31 1.07
C PRO A 106 -5.32 -16.89 2.19
N VAL A 107 -5.18 -15.58 2.41
CA VAL A 107 -4.38 -15.04 3.51
C VAL A 107 -5.16 -15.17 4.82
N LYS A 108 -4.56 -15.79 5.82
CA LYS A 108 -5.09 -15.77 7.19
C LYS A 108 -4.73 -14.42 7.82
N PHE A 109 -5.69 -13.75 8.41
CA PHE A 109 -5.46 -12.44 9.03
C PHE A 109 -6.31 -12.27 10.29
N ASP A 110 -5.82 -11.45 11.21
CA ASP A 110 -6.51 -11.17 12.46
C ASP A 110 -7.55 -10.06 12.27
N LYS A 111 -7.19 -9.03 11.51
CA LYS A 111 -8.06 -7.88 11.20
C LYS A 111 -7.67 -7.23 9.89
N ARG A 112 -8.52 -6.35 9.37
CA ARG A 112 -8.16 -5.44 8.27
C ARG A 112 -7.92 -4.04 8.82
N MET A 113 -6.96 -3.34 8.26
CA MET A 113 -6.67 -1.94 8.61
C MET A 113 -6.66 -1.06 7.36
N PRO A 114 -7.15 0.19 7.45
CA PRO A 114 -7.10 1.12 6.35
C PRO A 114 -5.63 1.42 5.98
N ILE A 115 -5.38 1.62 4.68
CA ILE A 115 -4.04 1.97 4.17
C ILE A 115 -3.63 3.39 4.57
N HIS A 116 -4.61 4.30 4.70
CA HIS A 116 -4.41 5.65 5.23
C HIS A 116 -4.53 5.61 6.75
N ARG A 117 -3.43 5.89 7.40
CA ARG A 117 -3.34 5.88 8.86
C ARG A 117 -2.44 7.01 9.33
N ASP A 118 -2.84 7.65 10.42
CA ASP A 118 -2.00 8.62 11.10
C ASP A 118 -0.70 7.98 11.60
N PRO A 119 0.42 8.71 11.60
CA PRO A 119 1.66 8.22 12.17
C PRO A 119 1.50 8.00 13.68
N PRO A 120 2.32 7.11 14.28
CA PRO A 120 2.32 6.92 15.73
C PRO A 120 2.60 8.25 16.44
N LYS A 121 1.86 8.53 17.50
CA LYS A 121 2.10 9.72 18.33
C LYS A 121 3.47 9.63 18.98
N LEU A 122 4.04 10.79 19.32
CA LEU A 122 5.35 10.84 19.98
C LEU A 122 5.37 10.06 21.31
N GLU A 123 4.24 10.06 22.01
CA GLU A 123 4.03 9.32 23.28
C GLU A 123 4.13 7.80 23.10
N ASP A 124 3.74 7.29 21.92
CA ASP A 124 3.75 5.86 21.60
C ASP A 124 5.12 5.39 21.09
N GLN A 125 6.05 6.32 20.83
CA GLN A 125 7.37 6.00 20.32
C GLN A 125 8.31 5.64 21.47
N SER A 126 9.14 4.59 21.25
CA SER A 126 10.17 4.22 22.22
C SER A 126 11.22 5.31 22.32
N THR A 127 11.41 5.85 23.50
CA THR A 127 12.51 6.80 23.80
C THR A 127 13.87 6.12 23.95
N THR A 128 13.88 4.79 24.04
CA THR A 128 15.13 4.02 24.20
C THR A 128 15.70 3.67 22.84
N ILE A 129 16.91 4.16 22.55
CA ILE A 129 17.66 3.77 21.36
C ILE A 129 18.14 2.33 21.54
N LYS A 130 17.65 1.43 20.70
CA LYS A 130 18.11 0.04 20.63
C LYS A 130 19.02 -0.11 19.43
N GLN A 131 20.29 -0.42 19.67
CA GLN A 131 21.23 -0.71 18.61
C GLN A 131 20.82 -2.00 17.87
N PHE A 132 21.02 -1.99 16.57
CA PHE A 132 20.77 -3.12 15.69
C PHE A 132 22.12 -3.61 15.15
N GLU A 133 22.68 -4.63 15.82
CA GLU A 133 23.99 -5.16 15.50
C GLU A 133 23.96 -5.91 14.16
N THR A 134 24.74 -5.44 13.20
CA THR A 134 24.86 -6.06 11.88
C THR A 134 25.84 -7.23 11.85
N GLY A 135 26.71 -7.35 12.86
CA GLY A 135 27.83 -8.28 12.89
C GLY A 135 29.06 -7.79 12.10
N LEU A 136 28.96 -6.66 11.42
CA LEU A 136 30.08 -6.02 10.73
C LEU A 136 30.75 -5.02 11.66
N LYS A 137 31.92 -5.39 12.21
CA LYS A 137 32.64 -4.58 13.21
C LYS A 137 32.81 -3.12 12.83
N VAL A 138 33.04 -2.86 11.54
CA VAL A 138 33.22 -1.48 11.04
C VAL A 138 31.93 -0.68 11.17
N ILE A 139 30.81 -1.27 10.82
CA ILE A 139 29.51 -0.60 10.90
C ILE A 139 29.08 -0.46 12.35
N ASP A 140 29.13 -1.54 13.11
CA ASP A 140 28.64 -1.57 14.48
C ASP A 140 29.44 -0.66 15.42
N LEU A 141 30.73 -0.41 15.09
CA LEU A 141 31.60 0.44 15.90
C LEU A 141 31.62 1.90 15.45
N LEU A 142 31.62 2.17 14.12
CA LEU A 142 31.82 3.52 13.59
C LEU A 142 30.51 4.23 13.21
N CYS A 143 29.52 3.48 12.77
CA CYS A 143 28.21 4.03 12.41
C CYS A 143 27.08 3.03 12.72
N PRO A 144 26.85 2.74 14.01
CA PRO A 144 25.89 1.73 14.43
C PRO A 144 24.47 2.09 13.97
N PHE A 145 23.73 1.07 13.58
CA PHE A 145 22.31 1.23 13.22
C PHE A 145 21.42 1.07 14.45
N GLY A 146 20.38 1.89 14.50
CA GLY A 146 19.29 1.70 15.44
C GLY A 146 18.12 0.90 14.83
N LYS A 147 17.36 0.19 15.65
CA LYS A 147 16.14 -0.49 15.18
C LYS A 147 15.16 0.54 14.62
N GLY A 148 14.70 0.34 13.38
CA GLY A 148 13.80 1.26 12.66
C GLY A 148 14.49 2.44 11.96
N GLN A 149 15.81 2.56 12.03
CA GLN A 149 16.56 3.63 11.37
C GLN A 149 16.59 3.42 9.85
N ARG A 150 16.51 4.52 9.12
CA ARG A 150 16.76 4.55 7.67
C ARG A 150 18.21 4.90 7.42
N ALA A 151 18.90 4.09 6.63
CA ALA A 151 20.30 4.31 6.27
C ALA A 151 20.45 4.42 4.75
N LEU A 152 21.43 5.20 4.32
CA LEU A 152 21.76 5.39 2.91
C LEU A 152 23.25 5.10 2.69
N ILE A 153 23.56 4.20 1.75
CA ILE A 153 24.92 3.88 1.34
C ILE A 153 25.22 4.65 0.05
N VAL A 154 26.08 5.64 0.15
CA VAL A 154 26.51 6.47 -0.99
C VAL A 154 27.95 6.14 -1.33
N ALA A 155 28.19 5.76 -2.58
CA ALA A 155 29.54 5.49 -3.07
C ALA A 155 29.58 5.60 -4.62
N PRO A 156 30.74 5.85 -5.23
CA PRO A 156 30.92 5.82 -6.67
C PRO A 156 30.51 4.48 -7.30
N ALA A 157 30.36 4.46 -8.62
CA ALA A 157 30.14 3.22 -9.34
C ALA A 157 31.30 2.22 -9.08
N LYS A 158 30.96 0.92 -8.95
CA LYS A 158 31.93 -0.18 -8.71
C LYS A 158 32.69 -0.12 -7.39
N ALA A 159 32.25 0.70 -6.41
CA ALA A 159 32.88 0.80 -5.09
C ALA A 159 32.44 -0.28 -4.08
N GLY A 160 31.76 -1.33 -4.51
CA GLY A 160 31.37 -2.45 -3.64
C GLY A 160 30.08 -2.25 -2.84
N LYS A 161 29.19 -1.29 -3.20
CA LYS A 161 27.90 -1.06 -2.50
C LYS A 161 27.09 -2.33 -2.31
N THR A 162 26.96 -3.13 -3.35
CA THR A 162 26.20 -4.39 -3.31
C THR A 162 26.83 -5.41 -2.37
N MET A 163 28.16 -5.48 -2.32
CA MET A 163 28.87 -6.37 -1.41
C MET A 163 28.63 -5.97 0.06
N VAL A 164 28.62 -4.68 0.37
CA VAL A 164 28.32 -4.18 1.73
C VAL A 164 26.87 -4.51 2.09
N LEU A 165 25.91 -4.30 1.18
CA LEU A 165 24.50 -4.66 1.41
C LEU A 165 24.31 -6.16 1.64
N GLN A 166 24.98 -7.01 0.85
CA GLN A 166 24.95 -8.46 1.03
C GLN A 166 25.51 -8.87 2.38
N ALA A 167 26.68 -8.31 2.77
CA ALA A 167 27.28 -8.61 4.06
C ALA A 167 26.40 -8.17 5.25
N ILE A 168 25.72 -6.99 5.13
CA ILE A 168 24.75 -6.54 6.12
C ILE A 168 23.56 -7.53 6.20
N ALA A 169 23.02 -7.94 5.06
CA ALA A 169 21.88 -8.86 5.01
C ALA A 169 22.26 -10.23 5.63
N GLU A 170 23.42 -10.78 5.30
CA GLU A 170 23.93 -12.01 5.90
C GLU A 170 24.11 -11.87 7.42
N GLY A 171 24.74 -10.78 7.85
CA GLY A 171 24.95 -10.50 9.28
C GLY A 171 23.63 -10.39 10.04
N ILE A 172 22.65 -9.69 9.49
CA ILE A 172 21.30 -9.58 10.07
C ILE A 172 20.63 -10.95 10.15
N THR A 173 20.69 -11.73 9.09
CA THR A 173 20.07 -13.07 9.05
C THR A 173 20.63 -13.98 10.16
N VAL A 174 21.93 -13.86 10.46
CA VAL A 174 22.59 -14.66 11.50
C VAL A 174 22.30 -14.13 12.91
N ASN A 175 22.40 -12.81 13.10
CA ASN A 175 22.32 -12.20 14.43
C ASN A 175 20.88 -11.89 14.88
N HIS A 176 19.95 -11.74 13.92
CA HIS A 176 18.57 -11.36 14.15
C HIS A 176 17.59 -12.27 13.38
N PRO A 177 17.48 -13.56 13.77
CA PRO A 177 16.58 -14.50 13.10
C PRO A 177 15.09 -14.11 13.21
N GLU A 178 14.74 -13.21 14.10
CA GLU A 178 13.40 -12.66 14.25
C GLU A 178 13.03 -11.63 13.18
N VAL A 179 14.01 -11.08 12.47
CA VAL A 179 13.81 -10.08 11.39
C VAL A 179 13.45 -10.79 10.09
N ARG A 180 12.45 -10.27 9.40
CA ARG A 180 11.92 -10.83 8.15
C ARG A 180 11.76 -9.77 7.10
#